data_08331149d064109384237b1d8a2c5901
#
_entry.id   08331149d064109384237b1d8a2c5901
#
_cell.length_a   1.000
_cell.length_b   1.000
_cell.length_c   1.000
_cell.angle_alpha   90.00
_cell.angle_beta   90.00
_cell.angle_gamma   90.00
#
_symmetry.space_group_name_H-M   'P 1'
#
loop_
_entity.id
_entity.type
_entity.pdbx_description
1 polymer ?
#
loop_
_entity_poly.entity_id
_entity_poly.type
_entity_poly.pdbx_seq_one_letter_code
_entity_poly.pdbx_strand_id
1 'polypeptide(L)'
;MLSNILLNELDKELTKRKLKFVRYADDFSIYCTSRTQATVTMRAISIFLKTKLKLTINEEKSGIRKPVQFVILGFGFFPTYKKGDKGKYQLVVSEKAWKSLKLNLKAITRKTTPMSFDERIIKIKEVQRGWLNYFQGTSIYGKLRDLDGWLRT
;
A
#
# COMPACT_ATOMS: atom_id res chain seq x y z
N MET A 1 -11.94 17.20 -4.49
CA MET A 1 -13.03 17.32 -3.50
C MET A 1 -14.34 16.71 -3.99
N LEU A 2 -14.84 17.05 -5.17
CA LEU A 2 -16.09 16.50 -5.78
C LEU A 2 -16.05 14.97 -5.99
N SER A 3 -14.92 14.38 -6.37
CA SER A 3 -14.79 12.92 -6.53
C SER A 3 -15.09 12.15 -5.24
N ASN A 4 -14.67 12.67 -4.08
CA ASN A 4 -14.93 12.02 -2.80
C ASN A 4 -16.41 12.04 -2.42
N ILE A 5 -17.15 13.08 -2.81
CA ILE A 5 -18.61 13.17 -2.58
C ILE A 5 -19.30 12.11 -3.44
N LEU A 6 -18.94 12.00 -4.69
CA LEU A 6 -19.50 11.00 -5.61
C LEU A 6 -19.17 9.56 -5.17
N LEU A 7 -17.93 9.30 -4.76
CA LEU A 7 -17.50 7.98 -4.29
C LEU A 7 -18.05 7.61 -2.91
N ASN A 8 -18.60 8.55 -2.15
CA ASN A 8 -19.32 8.24 -0.91
C ASN A 8 -20.55 7.34 -1.18
N GLU A 9 -21.18 7.48 -2.35
CA GLU A 9 -22.26 6.57 -2.77
C GLU A 9 -21.75 5.14 -3.00
N LEU A 10 -20.53 4.99 -3.50
CA LEU A 10 -19.86 3.68 -3.57
C LEU A 10 -19.63 3.10 -2.17
N ASP A 11 -19.13 3.92 -1.23
CA ASP A 11 -18.89 3.47 0.15
C ASP A 11 -20.18 2.98 0.82
N LYS A 12 -21.29 3.70 0.63
CA LYS A 12 -22.62 3.30 1.12
C LYS A 12 -23.07 1.97 0.51
N GLU A 13 -22.88 1.79 -0.80
CA GLU A 13 -23.26 0.56 -1.49
C GLU A 13 -22.44 -0.64 -1.02
N LEU A 14 -21.10 -0.47 -0.85
CA LEU A 14 -20.20 -1.50 -0.32
C LEU A 14 -20.59 -1.89 1.12
N THR A 15 -20.91 -0.89 1.96
CA THR A 15 -21.36 -1.10 3.33
C THR A 15 -22.72 -1.83 3.39
N LYS A 16 -23.68 -1.42 2.55
CA LYS A 16 -24.99 -2.09 2.42
C LYS A 16 -24.85 -3.56 2.06
N ARG A 17 -23.88 -3.89 1.20
CA ARG A 17 -23.55 -5.28 0.82
C ARG A 17 -22.72 -6.02 1.86
N LYS A 18 -22.38 -5.39 2.98
CA LYS A 18 -21.55 -5.94 4.06
C LYS A 18 -20.16 -6.43 3.55
N LEU A 19 -19.61 -5.74 2.53
CA LEU A 19 -18.31 -6.05 1.98
C LEU A 19 -17.22 -5.37 2.82
N LYS A 20 -16.11 -6.07 3.03
CA LYS A 20 -14.92 -5.48 3.65
C LYS A 20 -14.12 -4.78 2.57
N PHE A 21 -13.89 -3.49 2.74
CA PHE A 21 -13.17 -2.69 1.76
C PHE A 21 -12.28 -1.62 2.42
N VAL A 22 -11.33 -1.14 1.67
CA VAL A 22 -10.51 0.04 1.99
C VAL A 22 -10.52 0.92 0.76
N ARG A 23 -10.76 2.22 0.94
CA ARG A 23 -10.67 3.21 -0.12
C ARG A 23 -9.74 4.35 0.29
N TYR A 24 -8.91 4.77 -0.64
CA TYR A 24 -8.09 5.96 -0.53
C TYR A 24 -8.21 6.76 -1.83
N ALA A 25 -8.88 7.90 -1.76
CA ALA A 25 -9.25 8.71 -2.92
C ALA A 25 -10.00 7.85 -3.97
N ASP A 26 -9.44 7.71 -5.16
CA ASP A 26 -10.01 6.95 -6.27
C ASP A 26 -9.62 5.45 -6.23
N ASP A 27 -8.60 5.10 -5.45
CA ASP A 27 -8.16 3.72 -5.28
C ASP A 27 -9.00 3.02 -4.21
N PHE A 28 -9.58 1.88 -4.55
CA PHE A 28 -10.29 1.06 -3.57
C PHE A 28 -10.03 -0.43 -3.76
N SER A 29 -10.16 -1.15 -2.68
CA SER A 29 -9.91 -2.60 -2.63
C SER A 29 -10.99 -3.28 -1.81
N ILE A 30 -11.54 -4.35 -2.34
CA ILE A 30 -12.58 -5.15 -1.71
C ILE A 30 -11.98 -6.52 -1.37
N TYR A 31 -12.13 -6.94 -0.12
CA TYR A 31 -11.61 -8.21 0.38
C TYR A 31 -12.68 -9.28 0.33
N CYS A 32 -12.41 -10.35 -0.40
CA CYS A 32 -13.31 -11.47 -0.58
C CYS A 32 -12.70 -12.76 -0.03
N THR A 33 -13.54 -13.69 0.43
CA THR A 33 -13.09 -14.98 0.98
C THR A 33 -12.76 -16.01 -0.11
N SER A 34 -13.33 -15.85 -1.31
CA SER A 34 -13.09 -16.76 -2.45
C SER A 34 -12.94 -16.00 -3.76
N ARG A 35 -12.30 -16.65 -4.73
CA ARG A 35 -12.15 -16.09 -6.08
C ARG A 35 -13.51 -15.91 -6.78
N THR A 36 -14.42 -16.86 -6.58
CA THR A 36 -15.78 -16.78 -7.14
C THR A 36 -16.52 -15.56 -6.61
N GLN A 37 -16.49 -15.35 -5.29
CA GLN A 37 -17.07 -14.16 -4.67
C GLN A 37 -16.43 -12.89 -5.23
N ALA A 38 -15.11 -12.84 -5.39
CA ALA A 38 -14.42 -11.68 -5.96
C ALA A 38 -14.89 -11.38 -7.39
N THR A 39 -15.08 -12.40 -8.22
CA THR A 39 -15.56 -12.23 -9.60
C THR A 39 -16.97 -11.67 -9.64
N VAL A 40 -17.88 -12.21 -8.83
CA VAL A 40 -19.27 -11.74 -8.74
C VAL A 40 -19.31 -10.29 -8.22
N THR A 41 -18.54 -10.01 -7.17
CA THR A 41 -18.46 -8.68 -6.57
C THR A 41 -17.89 -7.66 -7.56
N MET A 42 -16.80 -7.99 -8.25
CA MET A 42 -16.19 -7.11 -9.24
C MET A 42 -17.19 -6.74 -10.34
N ARG A 43 -17.92 -7.73 -10.90
CA ARG A 43 -18.96 -7.50 -11.92
C ARG A 43 -20.08 -6.59 -11.38
N ALA A 44 -20.58 -6.88 -10.18
CA ALA A 44 -21.69 -6.12 -9.59
C ALA A 44 -21.28 -4.66 -9.30
N ILE A 45 -20.07 -4.43 -8.81
CA ILE A 45 -19.58 -3.07 -8.55
C ILE A 45 -19.25 -2.32 -9.85
N SER A 46 -18.71 -3.00 -10.86
CA SER A 46 -18.50 -2.40 -12.18
C SER A 46 -19.82 -1.90 -12.80
N ILE A 47 -20.88 -2.70 -12.71
CA ILE A 47 -22.22 -2.29 -13.19
C ILE A 47 -22.74 -1.10 -12.38
N PHE A 48 -22.61 -1.13 -11.04
CA PHE A 48 -23.02 -0.03 -10.19
C PHE A 48 -22.31 1.29 -10.54
N LEU A 49 -20.99 1.27 -10.67
CA LEU A 49 -20.18 2.43 -11.05
C LEU A 49 -20.63 3.00 -12.40
N LYS A 50 -20.81 2.13 -13.39
CA LYS A 50 -21.21 2.54 -14.73
C LYS A 50 -22.65 3.09 -14.79
N THR A 51 -23.59 2.43 -14.13
CA THR A 51 -25.03 2.77 -14.23
C THR A 51 -25.44 3.90 -13.30
N LYS A 52 -24.98 3.87 -12.05
CA LYS A 52 -25.39 4.86 -11.02
C LYS A 52 -24.46 6.06 -10.97
N LEU A 53 -23.16 5.86 -10.99
CA LEU A 53 -22.18 6.94 -10.85
C LEU A 53 -21.66 7.46 -12.18
N LYS A 54 -21.97 6.80 -13.31
CA LYS A 54 -21.48 7.14 -14.65
C LYS A 54 -19.94 7.14 -14.73
N LEU A 55 -19.30 6.31 -13.90
CA LEU A 55 -17.86 6.14 -13.86
C LEU A 55 -17.42 4.86 -14.57
N THR A 56 -16.26 4.91 -15.20
CA THR A 56 -15.61 3.75 -15.83
C THR A 56 -14.45 3.28 -14.97
N ILE A 57 -14.29 1.96 -14.86
CA ILE A 57 -13.15 1.36 -14.19
C ILE A 57 -11.98 1.32 -15.18
N ASN A 58 -10.79 1.63 -14.70
CA ASN A 58 -9.57 1.41 -15.46
C ASN A 58 -9.24 -0.09 -15.44
N GLU A 59 -9.50 -0.79 -16.54
CA GLU A 59 -9.35 -2.25 -16.65
C GLU A 59 -7.89 -2.71 -16.55
N GLU A 60 -6.93 -1.90 -16.97
CA GLU A 60 -5.50 -2.22 -16.87
C GLU A 60 -5.01 -2.25 -15.40
N LYS A 61 -5.57 -1.37 -14.57
CA LYS A 61 -5.18 -1.26 -13.15
C LYS A 61 -6.04 -2.11 -12.23
N SER A 62 -7.27 -2.41 -12.65
CA SER A 62 -8.25 -3.15 -11.84
C SER A 62 -8.18 -4.65 -12.12
N GLY A 63 -8.33 -5.46 -11.10
CA GLY A 63 -8.33 -6.91 -11.27
C GLY A 63 -8.42 -7.67 -9.96
N ILE A 64 -8.70 -8.96 -10.08
CA ILE A 64 -8.75 -9.89 -8.94
C ILE A 64 -7.35 -10.45 -8.73
N ARG A 65 -6.79 -10.20 -7.55
CA ARG A 65 -5.42 -10.60 -7.18
C ARG A 65 -5.41 -11.40 -5.87
N LYS A 66 -4.44 -12.29 -5.73
CA LYS A 66 -4.15 -12.91 -4.43
C LYS A 66 -3.53 -11.86 -3.50
N PRO A 67 -3.71 -11.96 -2.17
CA PRO A 67 -3.13 -10.99 -1.23
C PRO A 67 -1.64 -10.71 -1.42
N VAL A 68 -0.84 -11.74 -1.71
CA VAL A 68 0.61 -11.64 -1.96
C VAL A 68 0.99 -10.83 -3.21
N GLN A 69 0.06 -10.65 -4.13
CA GLN A 69 0.25 -9.90 -5.39
C GLN A 69 -0.33 -8.49 -5.30
N PHE A 70 -0.88 -8.14 -4.15
CA PHE A 70 -1.58 -6.90 -3.93
C PHE A 70 -0.75 -5.93 -3.10
N VAL A 71 -0.68 -4.70 -3.55
CA VAL A 71 0.00 -3.60 -2.86
C VAL A 71 -0.95 -2.41 -2.82
N ILE A 72 -1.13 -1.83 -1.64
CA ILE A 72 -1.90 -0.61 -1.43
C ILE A 72 -1.10 0.35 -0.55
N LEU A 73 -0.96 1.61 -0.97
CA LEU A 73 -0.27 2.67 -0.22
C LEU A 73 1.16 2.28 0.25
N GLY A 74 1.85 1.47 -0.53
CA GLY A 74 3.18 0.98 -0.16
C GLY A 74 3.20 -0.24 0.77
N PHE A 75 2.04 -0.71 1.22
CA PHE A 75 1.90 -1.95 2.00
C PHE A 75 1.59 -3.13 1.10
N GLY A 76 2.24 -4.25 1.37
CA GLY A 76 1.96 -5.55 0.78
C GLY A 76 1.48 -6.54 1.85
N PHE A 77 1.14 -7.76 1.40
CA PHE A 77 0.68 -8.84 2.28
C PHE A 77 1.60 -10.05 2.13
N PHE A 78 2.04 -10.60 3.23
CA PHE A 78 2.87 -11.78 3.26
C PHE A 78 2.22 -12.87 4.14
N PRO A 79 2.21 -14.14 3.71
CA PRO A 79 1.60 -15.22 4.51
C PRO A 79 2.31 -15.35 5.86
N THR A 80 1.53 -15.59 6.91
CA THR A 80 2.08 -15.89 8.22
C THR A 80 2.34 -17.40 8.32
N TYR A 81 3.58 -17.78 8.65
CA TYR A 81 3.97 -19.19 8.79
C TYR A 81 3.93 -19.71 10.24
N LYS A 82 3.31 -18.96 11.15
CA LYS A 82 3.16 -19.43 12.54
C LYS A 82 2.20 -20.62 12.59
N LYS A 83 2.56 -21.62 13.41
CA LYS A 83 1.71 -22.81 13.65
C LYS A 83 0.32 -22.36 14.13
N GLY A 84 -0.74 -22.79 13.45
CA GLY A 84 -2.12 -22.38 13.76
C GLY A 84 -2.66 -21.19 12.95
N ASP A 85 -1.82 -20.45 12.23
CA ASP A 85 -2.19 -19.24 11.49
C ASP A 85 -2.40 -19.47 9.98
N LYS A 86 -2.89 -20.64 9.59
CA LYS A 86 -3.18 -20.93 8.17
C LYS A 86 -4.13 -19.87 7.57
N GLY A 87 -3.74 -19.31 6.42
CA GLY A 87 -4.55 -18.33 5.70
C GLY A 87 -4.52 -16.92 6.27
N LYS A 88 -3.72 -16.66 7.30
CA LYS A 88 -3.49 -15.31 7.80
C LYS A 88 -2.35 -14.63 7.07
N TYR A 89 -2.44 -13.32 6.95
CA TYR A 89 -1.44 -12.47 6.31
C TYR A 89 -0.97 -11.38 7.27
N GLN A 90 0.31 -11.09 7.22
CA GLN A 90 0.90 -9.93 7.89
C GLN A 90 1.16 -8.81 6.89
N LEU A 91 1.07 -7.58 7.36
CA LEU A 91 1.44 -6.41 6.57
C LEU A 91 2.95 -6.33 6.47
N VAL A 92 3.42 -6.08 5.25
CA VAL A 92 4.84 -5.85 4.95
C VAL A 92 4.98 -4.61 4.10
N VAL A 93 6.15 -4.01 4.11
CA VAL A 93 6.47 -2.90 3.21
C VAL A 93 6.75 -3.44 1.81
N SER A 94 6.17 -2.83 0.79
CA SER A 94 6.39 -3.22 -0.60
C SER A 94 7.84 -2.97 -1.04
N GLU A 95 8.34 -3.77 -1.97
CA GLU A 95 9.69 -3.60 -2.53
C GLU A 95 9.87 -2.23 -3.20
N LYS A 96 8.81 -1.68 -3.79
CA LYS A 96 8.83 -0.33 -4.39
C LYS A 96 9.07 0.74 -3.33
N ALA A 97 8.42 0.63 -2.16
CA ALA A 97 8.60 1.58 -1.05
C ALA A 97 10.03 1.49 -0.47
N TRP A 98 10.59 0.28 -0.34
CA TRP A 98 11.98 0.07 0.07
C TRP A 98 12.97 0.68 -0.93
N LYS A 99 12.78 0.44 -2.23
CA LYS A 99 13.63 1.04 -3.29
C LYS A 99 13.57 2.56 -3.25
N SER A 100 12.39 3.14 -3.05
CA SER A 100 12.20 4.58 -2.93
C SER A 100 12.97 5.16 -1.73
N LEU A 101 12.89 4.51 -0.56
CA LEU A 101 13.66 4.90 0.62
C LEU A 101 15.17 4.88 0.34
N LYS A 102 15.68 3.78 -0.23
CA LYS A 102 17.11 3.66 -0.58
C LYS A 102 17.56 4.73 -1.57
N LEU A 103 16.74 5.05 -2.57
CA LEU A 103 17.06 6.11 -3.54
C LEU A 103 17.11 7.48 -2.88
N ASN A 104 16.17 7.80 -1.99
CA ASN A 104 16.18 9.06 -1.25
C ASN A 104 17.41 9.18 -0.35
N LEU A 105 17.74 8.14 0.41
CA LEU A 105 18.94 8.12 1.24
C LEU A 105 20.21 8.23 0.41
N LYS A 106 20.30 7.51 -0.72
CA LYS A 106 21.43 7.62 -1.65
C LYS A 106 21.59 9.02 -2.21
N ALA A 107 20.52 9.73 -2.51
CA ALA A 107 20.57 11.11 -2.98
C ALA A 107 21.14 12.05 -1.92
N ILE A 108 20.78 11.87 -0.65
CA ILE A 108 21.30 12.68 0.47
C ILE A 108 22.77 12.35 0.76
N THR A 109 23.18 11.08 0.66
CA THR A 109 24.54 10.64 0.98
C THR A 109 25.54 10.81 -0.16
N ARG A 110 25.12 11.25 -1.35
CA ARG A 110 26.01 11.52 -2.47
C ARG A 110 27.10 12.53 -2.10
N LYS A 111 28.37 12.21 -2.42
CA LYS A 111 29.52 13.10 -2.20
C LYS A 111 29.41 14.42 -2.97
N THR A 112 28.75 14.39 -4.13
CA THR A 112 28.57 15.58 -5.00
C THR A 112 27.43 16.51 -4.56
N THR A 113 26.64 16.14 -3.54
CA THR A 113 25.58 16.99 -3.04
C THR A 113 26.19 18.07 -2.14
N PRO A 114 26.06 19.38 -2.48
CA PRO A 114 26.61 20.47 -1.68
C PRO A 114 25.80 20.62 -0.39
N MET A 115 26.26 19.99 0.68
CA MET A 115 25.58 19.95 1.97
C MET A 115 26.60 19.68 3.08
N SER A 116 26.50 20.40 4.19
CA SER A 116 27.33 20.16 5.37
C SER A 116 27.04 18.78 5.97
N PHE A 117 27.97 18.27 6.76
CA PHE A 117 27.79 16.97 7.43
C PHE A 117 26.58 16.99 8.38
N ASP A 118 26.42 18.05 9.16
CA ASP A 118 25.32 18.16 10.12
C ASP A 118 23.96 18.24 9.44
N GLU A 119 23.84 19.05 8.38
CA GLU A 119 22.61 19.09 7.57
C GLU A 119 22.27 17.74 6.96
N ARG A 120 23.29 17.00 6.53
CA ARG A 120 23.11 15.65 5.97
C ARG A 120 22.54 14.69 7.00
N ILE A 121 23.07 14.69 8.21
CA ILE A 121 22.58 13.88 9.33
C ILE A 121 21.13 14.24 9.68
N ILE A 122 20.81 15.53 9.73
CA ILE A 122 19.44 15.99 10.00
C ILE A 122 18.47 15.44 8.94
N LYS A 123 18.80 15.62 7.66
CA LYS A 123 17.94 15.13 6.55
C LYS A 123 17.78 13.61 6.53
N ILE A 124 18.84 12.86 6.82
CA ILE A 124 18.74 11.39 6.95
C ILE A 124 17.76 11.02 8.05
N LYS A 125 17.89 11.65 9.25
CA LYS A 125 16.99 11.42 10.38
C LYS A 125 15.53 11.76 10.07
N GLU A 126 15.28 12.87 9.38
CA GLU A 126 13.93 13.28 8.97
C GLU A 126 13.28 12.26 8.03
N VAL A 127 14.00 11.84 6.98
CA VAL A 127 13.52 10.84 6.02
C VAL A 127 13.26 9.51 6.71
N GLN A 128 14.18 9.04 7.55
CA GLN A 128 14.03 7.78 8.29
C GLN A 128 12.84 7.84 9.25
N ARG A 129 12.72 8.92 10.03
CA ARG A 129 11.62 9.08 11.01
C ARG A 129 10.26 9.12 10.32
N GLY A 130 10.12 9.91 9.26
CA GLY A 130 8.86 9.98 8.50
C GLY A 130 8.47 8.62 7.92
N TRP A 131 9.44 7.91 7.34
CA TRP A 131 9.20 6.60 6.77
C TRP A 131 8.87 5.54 7.82
N LEU A 132 9.59 5.50 8.94
CA LEU A 132 9.34 4.58 10.05
C LEU A 132 7.96 4.82 10.68
N ASN A 133 7.59 6.08 10.90
CA ASN A 133 6.26 6.42 11.43
C ASN A 133 5.13 5.96 10.50
N TYR A 134 5.33 6.07 9.19
CA TYR A 134 4.34 5.62 8.21
C TYR A 134 4.18 4.09 8.20
N PHE A 135 5.28 3.34 8.31
CA PHE A 135 5.29 1.88 8.23
C PHE A 135 5.40 1.17 9.59
N GLN A 136 5.18 1.85 10.71
CA GLN A 136 5.38 1.32 12.07
C GLN A 136 4.59 0.05 12.40
N GLY A 137 3.47 -0.22 11.72
CA GLY A 137 2.66 -1.44 11.93
C GLY A 137 3.15 -2.67 11.17
N THR A 138 4.31 -2.61 10.48
CA THR A 138 4.80 -3.70 9.64
C THR A 138 6.02 -4.42 10.23
N SER A 139 6.25 -5.66 9.78
CA SER A 139 7.44 -6.42 10.17
C SER A 139 8.64 -5.98 9.32
N ILE A 140 9.43 -5.01 9.81
CA ILE A 140 10.52 -4.34 9.07
C ILE A 140 11.92 -4.53 9.67
N TYR A 141 12.03 -5.14 10.86
CA TYR A 141 13.27 -5.18 11.63
C TYR A 141 14.48 -5.74 10.85
N GLY A 142 14.33 -6.87 10.18
CA GLY A 142 15.41 -7.49 9.39
C GLY A 142 15.93 -6.57 8.29
N LYS A 143 15.03 -6.00 7.50
CA LYS A 143 15.38 -5.09 6.39
C LYS A 143 15.95 -3.75 6.86
N LEU A 144 15.56 -3.27 8.05
CA LEU A 144 16.16 -2.06 8.64
C LEU A 144 17.61 -2.29 9.03
N ARG A 145 17.94 -3.45 9.58
CA ARG A 145 19.33 -3.82 9.89
C ARG A 145 20.19 -3.88 8.63
N ASP A 146 19.65 -4.45 7.55
CA ASP A 146 20.34 -4.49 6.26
C ASP A 146 20.53 -3.09 5.68
N LEU A 147 19.56 -2.19 5.86
CA LEU A 147 19.65 -0.80 5.44
C LEU A 147 20.71 -0.04 6.25
N ASP A 148 20.78 -0.24 7.56
CA ASP A 148 21.79 0.37 8.42
C ASP A 148 23.20 -0.08 8.03
N GLY A 149 23.41 -1.37 7.78
CA GLY A 149 24.67 -1.89 7.24
C GLY A 149 25.05 -1.23 5.90
N TRP A 150 24.08 -1.07 5.00
CA TRP A 150 24.34 -0.43 3.70
C TRP A 150 24.63 1.09 3.81
N LEU A 151 24.10 1.79 4.80
CA LEU A 151 24.40 3.21 5.02
C LEU A 151 25.80 3.45 5.57
N ARG A 152 26.39 2.46 6.23
CA ARG A 152 27.75 2.53 6.84
C ARG A 152 28.88 2.19 5.86
N THR A 153 28.56 1.58 4.72
CA THR A 153 29.52 1.27 3.63
C THR A 153 29.54 2.38 2.59
#